data_939cb6be761aa27342180e9e5b7b7ce4
#
_entry.id   939cb6be761aa27342180e9e5b7b7ce4
#
_cell.length_a   1.000
_cell.length_b   1.000
_cell.length_c   1.000
_cell.angle_alpha   90.00
_cell.angle_beta   90.00
_cell.angle_gamma   90.00
#
_symmetry.space_group_name_H-M   'P 1'
#
loop_
_entity.id
_entity.type
_entity.pdbx_description
1 polymer ?
#
loop_
_entity_poly.entity_id
_entity_poly.type
_entity_poly.pdbx_seq_one_letter_code
_entity_poly.pdbx_strand_id
1 'polypeptide(L)'
;MGAGGNSGGMARAFAAIVLVIAMQFMAGCGEFFARDDFTGYVMNKTEKEVVAKVGKPATVDDSSPQRVIWTYKLITYDLQDHNKKDGSTLVIFRRDAPGGTLRVAEVKFQH
;
A
#
# COMPACT_ATOMS: atom_id res chain seq x y z
N MET A 1 -26.55 -36.13 -1.98
CA MET A 1 -26.58 -35.57 -1.97
C MET A 1 -25.81 -34.68 -1.30
N GLY A 2 -24.91 -34.86 -0.72
CA GLY A 2 -24.05 -33.92 -0.08
C GLY A 2 -23.63 -32.75 -0.92
N ALA A 3 -23.86 -32.85 -2.19
CA ALA A 3 -23.46 -31.77 -3.08
C ALA A 3 -24.10 -30.44 -2.72
N GLY A 4 -25.36 -30.49 -2.32
CA GLY A 4 -26.04 -29.24 -1.97
C GLY A 4 -25.42 -28.57 -0.76
N GLY A 5 -25.05 -29.34 0.23
CA GLY A 5 -24.41 -28.79 1.41
C GLY A 5 -23.05 -28.20 1.10
N ASN A 6 -22.31 -28.82 0.20
CA ASN A 6 -21.01 -28.31 -0.18
C ASN A 6 -21.14 -26.96 -0.87
N SER A 7 -22.12 -26.81 -1.75
CA SER A 7 -22.35 -25.54 -2.40
C SER A 7 -22.61 -24.43 -1.40
N GLY A 8 -23.43 -24.71 -0.40
CA GLY A 8 -23.70 -23.71 0.62
C GLY A 8 -22.47 -23.32 1.38
N GLY A 9 -21.62 -24.31 1.70
CA GLY A 9 -20.40 -24.03 2.40
C GLY A 9 -19.44 -23.16 1.60
N MET A 10 -19.34 -23.40 0.31
CA MET A 10 -18.48 -22.60 -0.54
C MET A 10 -18.98 -21.16 -0.65
N ALA A 11 -20.27 -20.97 -0.77
CA ALA A 11 -20.82 -19.63 -0.83
C ALA A 11 -20.51 -18.84 0.42
N ARG A 12 -20.61 -19.47 1.57
CA ARG A 12 -20.30 -18.79 2.82
C ARG A 12 -18.81 -18.44 2.92
N ALA A 13 -17.95 -19.30 2.42
CA ALA A 13 -16.53 -19.03 2.43
C ALA A 13 -16.20 -17.80 1.58
N PHE A 14 -16.82 -17.67 0.43
CA PHE A 14 -16.62 -16.50 -0.41
C PHE A 14 -17.05 -15.23 0.29
N ALA A 15 -18.20 -15.25 0.94
CA ALA A 15 -18.68 -14.07 1.63
C ALA A 15 -17.73 -13.64 2.73
N ALA A 16 -17.17 -14.60 3.47
CA ALA A 16 -16.21 -14.29 4.51
C ALA A 16 -14.93 -13.66 3.96
N ILE A 17 -14.44 -14.16 2.84
CA ILE A 17 -13.25 -13.63 2.20
C ILE A 17 -13.46 -12.19 1.76
N VAL A 18 -14.60 -11.90 1.17
CA VAL A 18 -14.92 -10.55 0.72
C VAL A 18 -14.97 -9.59 1.90
N LEU A 19 -15.53 -9.99 3.01
CA LEU A 19 -15.59 -9.14 4.19
C LEU A 19 -14.19 -8.83 4.72
N VAL A 20 -13.31 -9.81 4.76
CA VAL A 20 -11.95 -9.61 5.24
C VAL A 20 -11.22 -8.60 4.37
N ILE A 21 -11.37 -8.72 3.06
CA ILE A 21 -10.74 -7.78 2.13
C ILE A 21 -11.25 -6.35 2.36
N ALA A 22 -12.54 -6.20 2.55
CA ALA A 22 -13.14 -4.88 2.80
C ALA A 22 -12.61 -4.27 4.09
N MET A 23 -12.48 -5.07 5.13
CA MET A 23 -11.96 -4.59 6.40
C MET A 23 -10.51 -4.15 6.29
N GLN A 24 -9.70 -4.91 5.59
CA GLN A 24 -8.30 -4.53 5.37
C GLN A 24 -8.19 -3.21 4.62
N PHE A 25 -9.02 -3.02 3.64
CA PHE A 25 -9.03 -1.78 2.88
C PHE A 25 -9.37 -0.59 3.78
N MET A 26 -10.36 -0.73 4.62
CA MET A 26 -10.74 0.34 5.52
C MET A 26 -9.66 0.64 6.56
N ALA A 27 -9.02 -0.40 7.06
CA ALA A 27 -7.94 -0.22 8.03
C ALA A 27 -6.79 0.59 7.46
N GLY A 28 -6.50 0.43 6.15
CA GLY A 28 -5.45 1.18 5.51
C GLY A 28 -5.79 2.64 5.24
N CYS A 29 -7.07 3.03 5.30
CA CYS A 29 -7.49 4.35 4.89
C CYS A 29 -7.27 5.45 5.91
N GLY A 30 -7.14 5.15 7.18
CA GLY A 30 -7.12 6.17 8.23
C GLY A 30 -5.85 6.20 9.05
N GLU A 31 -4.86 5.43 8.70
CA GLU A 31 -3.67 5.34 9.53
C GLU A 31 -2.63 6.39 9.16
N PHE A 32 -1.91 6.83 10.18
CA PHE A 32 -0.77 7.72 10.03
C PHE A 32 0.47 7.00 10.47
N PHE A 33 1.60 7.28 9.82
CA PHE A 33 2.85 6.59 10.08
C PHE A 33 3.96 7.59 10.35
N ALA A 34 4.80 7.31 11.34
CA ALA A 34 6.06 8.02 11.47
C ALA A 34 6.91 7.74 10.23
N ARG A 35 7.74 8.70 9.84
CA ARG A 35 8.56 8.58 8.63
C ARG A 35 9.36 7.28 8.58
N ASP A 36 10.05 6.95 9.69
CA ASP A 36 10.88 5.76 9.73
C ASP A 36 10.06 4.48 9.64
N ASP A 37 8.91 4.45 10.31
CA ASP A 37 8.02 3.30 10.25
C ASP A 37 7.50 3.11 8.84
N PHE A 38 7.06 4.19 8.21
CA PHE A 38 6.55 4.13 6.84
C PHE A 38 7.61 3.59 5.89
N THR A 39 8.83 4.11 6.00
CA THR A 39 9.95 3.64 5.17
C THR A 39 10.18 2.15 5.37
N GLY A 40 10.18 1.70 6.61
CA GLY A 40 10.37 0.28 6.92
C GLY A 40 9.27 -0.61 6.34
N TYR A 41 8.04 -0.11 6.29
CA TYR A 41 6.92 -0.88 5.76
C TYR A 41 6.97 -1.01 4.24
N VAL A 42 7.53 -0.04 3.53
CA VAL A 42 7.41 -0.02 2.07
C VAL A 42 8.73 -0.28 1.33
N MET A 43 9.88 -0.04 1.97
CA MET A 43 11.17 -0.16 1.26
C MET A 43 11.36 -1.57 0.70
N ASN A 44 11.75 -1.64 -0.56
CA ASN A 44 12.00 -2.89 -1.27
C ASN A 44 10.76 -3.77 -1.49
N LYS A 45 9.57 -3.23 -1.29
CA LYS A 45 8.32 -3.95 -1.48
C LYS A 45 7.75 -3.70 -2.86
N THR A 46 6.94 -4.64 -3.35
CA THR A 46 6.23 -4.48 -4.61
C THR A 46 5.03 -3.56 -4.43
N GLU A 47 4.46 -3.11 -5.54
CA GLU A 47 3.26 -2.27 -5.50
C GLU A 47 2.14 -2.93 -4.69
N LYS A 48 1.92 -4.20 -4.92
CA LYS A 48 0.88 -4.94 -4.23
C LYS A 48 1.12 -5.02 -2.72
N GLU A 49 2.37 -5.25 -2.33
CA GLU A 49 2.74 -5.31 -0.93
C GLU A 49 2.60 -3.95 -0.24
N VAL A 50 2.93 -2.87 -0.96
CA VAL A 50 2.77 -1.52 -0.42
C VAL A 50 1.31 -1.21 -0.15
N VAL A 51 0.43 -1.52 -1.10
CA VAL A 51 -1.01 -1.29 -0.90
C VAL A 51 -1.53 -2.09 0.29
N ALA A 52 -1.05 -3.33 0.45
CA ALA A 52 -1.48 -4.16 1.56
C ALA A 52 -1.06 -3.58 2.92
N LYS A 53 0.07 -2.86 2.97
CA LYS A 53 0.59 -2.30 4.22
C LYS A 53 0.08 -0.90 4.53
N VAL A 54 0.10 -0.02 3.54
CA VAL A 54 -0.16 1.41 3.79
C VAL A 54 -1.35 1.95 2.99
N GLY A 55 -1.97 1.12 2.16
CA GLY A 55 -3.13 1.55 1.39
C GLY A 55 -2.77 2.12 0.03
N LYS A 56 -3.79 2.56 -0.68
CA LYS A 56 -3.62 3.09 -2.04
C LYS A 56 -3.12 4.53 -2.01
N PRO A 57 -2.30 4.92 -2.98
CA PRO A 57 -1.82 6.30 -3.07
C PRO A 57 -2.90 7.25 -3.57
N ALA A 58 -2.69 8.54 -3.34
CA ALA A 58 -3.56 9.58 -3.87
C ALA A 58 -3.38 9.71 -5.38
N THR A 59 -2.14 9.65 -5.86
CA THR A 59 -1.84 9.72 -7.30
C THR A 59 -0.73 8.75 -7.66
N VAL A 60 -0.72 8.37 -8.93
CA VAL A 60 0.29 7.48 -9.51
C VAL A 60 0.83 8.14 -10.77
N ASP A 61 2.15 8.23 -10.86
CA ASP A 61 2.85 8.68 -12.05
C ASP A 61 3.62 7.50 -12.64
N ASP A 62 3.07 6.90 -13.67
CA ASP A 62 3.67 5.76 -14.36
C ASP A 62 4.11 6.12 -15.77
N SER A 63 4.44 7.37 -16.01
CA SER A 63 4.85 7.86 -17.33
C SER A 63 6.14 7.20 -17.82
N SER A 64 6.95 6.66 -16.92
CA SER A 64 8.15 5.91 -17.28
C SER A 64 7.96 4.43 -16.89
N PRO A 65 8.23 3.49 -17.80
CA PRO A 65 8.09 2.05 -17.45
C PRO A 65 9.14 1.58 -16.45
N GLN A 66 10.23 2.31 -16.27
CA GLN A 66 11.30 1.91 -15.35
C GLN A 66 11.15 2.54 -13.98
N ARG A 67 10.29 3.54 -13.83
CA ARG A 67 10.17 4.29 -12.60
C ARG A 67 8.73 4.75 -12.41
N VAL A 68 8.12 4.31 -11.33
CA VAL A 68 6.75 4.68 -10.98
C VAL A 68 6.77 5.44 -9.67
N ILE A 69 6.07 6.57 -9.60
CA ILE A 69 6.03 7.40 -8.40
C ILE A 69 4.60 7.42 -7.86
N TRP A 70 4.45 6.99 -6.63
CA TRP A 70 3.18 7.05 -5.90
C TRP A 70 3.24 8.21 -4.91
N THR A 71 2.21 9.04 -4.89
CA THR A 71 2.13 10.15 -3.95
C THR A 71 1.04 9.88 -2.94
N TYR A 72 1.41 9.91 -1.66
CA TYR A 72 0.47 9.83 -0.56
C TYR A 72 0.31 11.21 0.05
N LYS A 73 -0.88 11.54 0.54
CA LYS A 73 -1.15 12.84 1.14
C LYS A 73 -1.41 12.68 2.62
N LEU A 74 -0.69 13.45 3.42
CA LEU A 74 -0.95 13.61 4.85
C LEU A 74 -1.01 12.30 5.64
N ILE A 75 -0.20 11.31 5.28
CA ILE A 75 -0.20 10.03 5.99
C ILE A 75 1.07 9.79 6.81
N THR A 76 2.10 10.61 6.64
CA THR A 76 3.32 10.49 7.44
C THR A 76 3.54 11.73 8.28
N TYR A 77 4.29 11.57 9.37
CA TYR A 77 4.64 12.68 10.24
C TYR A 77 6.08 12.54 10.71
N ASP A 78 6.66 13.69 11.08
CA ASP A 78 8.05 13.79 11.50
C ASP A 78 8.13 13.81 13.02
N LEU A 79 8.59 12.74 13.62
CA LEU A 79 8.75 12.63 15.07
C LEU A 79 9.72 13.67 15.62
N GLN A 80 10.68 14.09 14.82
CA GLN A 80 11.71 15.02 15.25
C GLN A 80 11.30 16.47 15.11
N ASP A 81 10.14 16.73 14.49
CA ASP A 81 9.63 18.07 14.30
C ASP A 81 8.19 18.15 14.83
N HIS A 82 8.03 17.87 16.12
CA HIS A 82 6.77 17.99 16.84
C HIS A 82 5.62 17.22 16.20
N ASN A 83 5.92 16.06 15.59
CA ASN A 83 4.94 15.24 14.91
C ASN A 83 4.23 15.97 13.76
N LYS A 84 4.94 16.90 13.14
CA LYS A 84 4.39 17.65 12.01
C LYS A 84 4.11 16.72 10.86
N LYS A 85 2.91 16.82 10.28
CA LYS A 85 2.53 15.98 9.14
C LYS A 85 3.18 16.47 7.87
N ASP A 86 3.61 15.51 7.04
CA ASP A 86 4.09 15.82 5.71
C ASP A 86 2.91 16.06 4.79
N GLY A 87 3.00 17.07 3.95
CA GLY A 87 1.97 17.33 2.96
C GLY A 87 1.88 16.20 1.95
N SER A 88 3.04 15.67 1.56
CA SER A 88 3.12 14.59 0.59
C SER A 88 4.24 13.63 0.96
N THR A 89 4.04 12.36 0.64
CA THR A 89 5.07 11.34 0.76
C THR A 89 5.17 10.61 -0.57
N LEU A 90 6.35 10.61 -1.17
CA LEU A 90 6.58 9.98 -2.46
C LEU A 90 7.21 8.62 -2.26
N VAL A 91 6.59 7.61 -2.86
CA VAL A 91 7.12 6.26 -2.89
C VAL A 91 7.56 5.99 -4.33
N ILE A 92 8.84 5.79 -4.53
CA ILE A 92 9.43 5.68 -5.86
C ILE A 92 9.81 4.24 -6.10
N PHE A 93 9.14 3.63 -7.08
CA PHE A 93 9.41 2.26 -7.49
C PHE A 93 10.36 2.26 -8.68
N ARG A 94 11.28 1.32 -8.70
CA ARG A 94 12.17 1.09 -9.83
C ARG A 94 12.27 -0.38 -10.14
N ARG A 95 12.59 -0.68 -11.39
CA ARG A 95 12.86 -2.07 -11.80
C ARG A 95 14.35 -2.33 -11.64
N ASP A 96 14.67 -3.54 -11.20
CA ASP A 96 16.08 -3.94 -11.09
C ASP A 96 16.72 -4.07 -12.46
N ALA A 97 15.92 -4.47 -13.47
CA ALA A 97 16.38 -4.65 -14.83
C ALA A 97 15.18 -4.48 -15.76
N PRO A 98 15.40 -4.24 -17.05
CA PRO A 98 14.29 -4.18 -18.01
C PRO A 98 13.42 -5.44 -17.93
N GLY A 99 12.11 -5.24 -17.74
CA GLY A 99 11.19 -6.36 -17.56
C GLY A 99 11.17 -6.96 -16.17
N GLY A 100 11.98 -6.43 -15.24
CA GLY A 100 11.99 -6.90 -13.86
C GLY A 100 10.83 -6.39 -13.04
N THR A 101 10.78 -6.81 -11.79
CA THR A 101 9.72 -6.41 -10.86
C THR A 101 9.96 -5.00 -10.34
N LEU A 102 8.90 -4.21 -10.27
CA LEU A 102 8.95 -2.89 -9.63
C LEU A 102 8.98 -3.08 -8.12
N ARG A 103 9.96 -2.44 -7.48
CA ARG A 103 10.07 -2.42 -6.02
C ARG A 103 10.42 -1.02 -5.56
N VAL A 104 10.01 -0.69 -4.35
CA VAL A 104 10.33 0.61 -3.77
C VAL A 104 11.84 0.75 -3.62
N ALA A 105 12.38 1.77 -4.24
CA ALA A 105 13.81 2.09 -4.17
C ALA A 105 14.08 3.32 -3.31
N GLU A 106 13.08 4.19 -3.15
CA GLU A 106 13.29 5.46 -2.48
C GLU A 106 11.97 5.99 -1.92
N VAL A 107 12.04 6.66 -0.78
CA VAL A 107 10.90 7.34 -0.18
C VAL A 107 11.33 8.77 0.11
N LYS A 108 10.50 9.75 -0.28
CA LYS A 108 10.77 11.16 -0.03
C LYS A 108 9.62 11.78 0.73
N PHE A 109 9.93 12.59 1.74
CA PHE A 109 8.94 13.29 2.54
C PHE A 109 8.96 14.77 2.24
N GLN A 110 7.79 15.35 2.02
CA GLN A 110 7.66 16.77 1.65
C GLN A 110 6.67 17.44 2.59
N HIS A 111 7.10 18.50 3.21
CA HIS A 111 6.26 19.28 4.13
C HIS A 111 5.15 20.07 3.43
#